data_9d928fc7bd398ee861907e4c099f4ea2
#
_entry.id   9d928fc7bd398ee861907e4c099f4ea2
#
_cell.length_a   1.000
_cell.length_b   1.000
_cell.length_c   1.000
_cell.angle_alpha   90.00
_cell.angle_beta   90.00
_cell.angle_gamma   90.00
#
_symmetry.space_group_name_H-M   'P 1'
#
loop_
_entity.id
_entity.type
_entity.pdbx_description
1 polymer ?
#
loop_
_entity_poly.entity_id
_entity_poly.type
_entity_poly.pdbx_seq_one_letter_code
_entity_poly.pdbx_strand_id
1 'polypeptide(L)'
;MPQEVEVSQRDPSRFRDVLSAERYEEFARATEEARELFAGRVVWNVNSTARGGGVVELLRPLLGYARGAGVDARWLVIDGTPEFFDLTKRIHNRLHGSEGDGGPLDERARRLYENVIAENARALEDRIHGGDIVIVHDPQPAGLIPSLRAAGAAAIVWRCHIGVEEPNDLVRDAWRFLVPYVQPADVYVFHREAFAWDGLARERVVVITPT
;
A
#
# COMPACT_ATOMS: atom_id res chain seq x y z
N MET A 1 -5.57 9.10 15.63
CA MET A 1 -5.60 9.84 14.33
C MET A 1 -4.42 9.42 13.48
N PRO A 2 -4.57 9.28 12.15
CA PRO A 2 -3.46 8.95 11.25
C PRO A 2 -2.26 9.85 11.46
N GLN A 3 -1.08 9.25 11.45
CA GLN A 3 0.18 9.94 11.70
C GLN A 3 0.99 10.04 10.42
N GLU A 4 1.48 11.23 10.09
CA GLU A 4 2.49 11.40 9.06
C GLU A 4 3.88 11.08 9.62
N VAL A 5 4.61 10.24 8.93
CA VAL A 5 5.95 9.81 9.32
C VAL A 5 6.98 10.67 8.59
N GLU A 6 7.85 11.30 9.34
CA GLU A 6 8.94 12.07 8.75
C GLU A 6 9.92 11.14 8.01
N VAL A 7 10.21 11.49 6.76
CA VAL A 7 11.15 10.78 5.89
C VAL A 7 12.26 11.75 5.46
N SER A 8 13.47 11.45 5.89
CA SER A 8 14.66 12.22 5.48
C SER A 8 14.99 11.95 4.01
N GLN A 9 15.35 12.99 3.28
CA GLN A 9 15.81 12.88 1.90
C GLN A 9 17.14 12.11 1.83
N ARG A 10 17.31 11.31 0.77
CA ARG A 10 18.55 10.60 0.44
C ARG A 10 18.95 10.94 -0.99
N ASP A 11 20.21 11.29 -1.18
CA ASP A 11 20.74 11.63 -2.49
C ASP A 11 20.80 10.41 -3.42
N PRO A 12 20.04 10.36 -4.54
CA PRO A 12 20.08 9.27 -5.50
C PRO A 12 21.42 9.09 -6.19
N SER A 13 22.28 10.13 -6.22
CA SER A 13 23.62 10.04 -6.83
C SER A 13 24.50 8.98 -6.18
N ARG A 14 24.20 8.57 -4.95
CA ARG A 14 24.91 7.47 -4.23
C ARG A 14 24.84 6.14 -4.95
N PHE A 15 23.85 5.93 -5.84
CA PHE A 15 23.77 4.73 -6.65
C PHE A 15 24.86 4.65 -7.73
N ARG A 16 25.54 5.76 -8.03
CA ARG A 16 26.67 5.77 -8.97
C ARG A 16 27.82 4.86 -8.54
N ASP A 17 28.01 4.72 -7.23
CA ASP A 17 29.12 3.92 -6.68
C ASP A 17 28.81 2.41 -6.61
N VAL A 18 27.54 2.02 -6.83
CA VAL A 18 27.09 0.62 -6.70
C VAL A 18 26.52 0.03 -7.99
N LEU A 19 26.10 0.87 -8.93
CA LEU A 19 25.59 0.45 -10.23
C LEU A 19 26.69 0.54 -11.30
N SER A 20 26.59 -0.30 -12.35
CA SER A 20 27.37 -0.05 -13.57
C SER A 20 26.99 1.29 -14.20
N ALA A 21 27.89 1.88 -15.00
CA ALA A 21 27.62 3.15 -15.67
C ALA A 21 26.31 3.13 -16.47
N GLU A 22 26.08 2.06 -17.25
CA GLU A 22 24.87 1.88 -18.04
C GLU A 22 23.60 1.85 -17.15
N ARG A 23 23.60 1.04 -16.09
CA ARG A 23 22.47 0.96 -15.13
C ARG A 23 22.26 2.26 -14.38
N TYR A 24 23.31 3.00 -14.09
CA TYR A 24 23.18 4.30 -13.45
C TYR A 24 22.53 5.33 -14.39
N GLU A 25 22.86 5.32 -15.68
CA GLU A 25 22.21 6.17 -16.67
C GLU A 25 20.71 5.84 -16.83
N GLU A 26 20.36 4.56 -16.84
CA GLU A 26 18.95 4.12 -16.84
C GLU A 26 18.21 4.60 -15.58
N PHE A 27 18.82 4.41 -14.43
CA PHE A 27 18.28 4.87 -13.16
C PHE A 27 18.11 6.39 -13.11
N ALA A 28 19.09 7.15 -13.62
CA ALA A 28 19.03 8.62 -13.67
C ALA A 28 17.90 9.09 -14.58
N ARG A 29 17.71 8.47 -15.76
CA ARG A 29 16.58 8.79 -16.66
C ARG A 29 15.25 8.49 -16.00
N ALA A 30 15.07 7.30 -15.41
CA ALA A 30 13.83 6.93 -14.71
C ALA A 30 13.53 7.88 -13.54
N THR A 31 14.56 8.36 -12.86
CA THR A 31 14.44 9.34 -11.77
C THR A 31 13.94 10.70 -12.29
N GLU A 32 14.46 11.15 -13.42
CA GLU A 32 14.03 12.40 -14.06
C GLU A 32 12.60 12.29 -14.59
N GLU A 33 12.26 11.20 -15.27
CA GLU A 33 10.91 10.91 -15.74
C GLU A 33 9.90 10.87 -14.58
N ALA A 34 10.27 10.26 -13.45
CA ALA A 34 9.44 10.24 -12.25
C ALA A 34 9.23 11.64 -11.68
N ARG A 35 10.28 12.47 -11.63
CA ARG A 35 10.20 13.85 -11.17
C ARG A 35 9.23 14.68 -12.01
N GLU A 36 9.27 14.55 -13.33
CA GLU A 36 8.37 15.23 -14.26
C GLU A 36 6.93 14.71 -14.13
N LEU A 37 6.74 13.39 -14.10
CA LEU A 37 5.43 12.74 -14.00
C LEU A 37 4.67 13.14 -12.73
N PHE A 38 5.40 13.25 -11.61
CA PHE A 38 4.81 13.56 -10.31
C PHE A 38 4.91 15.05 -9.94
N ALA A 39 5.37 15.90 -10.84
CA ALA A 39 5.47 17.34 -10.58
C ALA A 39 4.12 17.96 -10.17
N GLY A 40 4.11 18.67 -9.04
CA GLY A 40 2.91 19.32 -8.50
C GLY A 40 1.89 18.34 -7.86
N ARG A 41 2.25 17.07 -7.65
CA ARG A 41 1.42 16.06 -7.00
C ARG A 41 2.12 15.52 -5.76
N VAL A 42 1.33 15.14 -4.76
CA VAL A 42 1.83 14.36 -3.63
C VAL A 42 1.62 12.86 -3.91
N VAL A 43 2.66 12.07 -3.65
CA VAL A 43 2.60 10.60 -3.70
C VAL A 43 2.54 10.08 -2.27
N TRP A 44 1.33 9.79 -1.81
CA TRP A 44 1.07 9.25 -0.48
C TRP A 44 1.30 7.75 -0.42
N ASN A 45 2.02 7.30 0.61
CA ASN A 45 2.12 5.88 0.96
C ASN A 45 1.41 5.66 2.29
N VAL A 46 0.40 4.80 2.30
CA VAL A 46 -0.45 4.56 3.47
C VAL A 46 -0.30 3.11 3.92
N ASN A 47 0.16 2.90 5.17
CA ASN A 47 0.24 1.58 5.78
C ASN A 47 -0.23 1.60 7.25
N SER A 48 -0.03 0.51 7.99
CA SER A 48 -0.56 0.33 9.35
C SER A 48 0.46 0.55 10.48
N THR A 49 1.74 0.76 10.17
CA THR A 49 2.77 0.94 11.21
C THR A 49 3.97 1.72 10.68
N ALA A 50 4.61 2.50 11.56
CA ALA A 50 5.90 3.15 11.29
C ALA A 50 7.09 2.37 11.83
N ARG A 51 6.87 1.24 12.52
CA ARG A 51 7.90 0.49 13.21
C ARG A 51 7.76 -1.02 12.97
N GLY A 52 8.88 -1.64 12.61
CA GLY A 52 8.96 -3.08 12.37
C GLY A 52 8.21 -3.55 11.11
N GLY A 53 8.64 -4.70 10.60
CA GLY A 53 8.06 -5.35 9.42
C GLY A 53 8.63 -4.89 8.09
N GLY A 54 8.50 -5.79 7.09
CA GLY A 54 9.12 -5.63 5.78
C GLY A 54 8.66 -4.39 5.01
N VAL A 55 7.39 -3.98 5.15
CA VAL A 55 6.87 -2.77 4.48
C VAL A 55 7.56 -1.51 5.01
N VAL A 56 7.81 -1.40 6.32
CA VAL A 56 8.52 -0.26 6.92
C VAL A 56 9.98 -0.22 6.45
N GLU A 57 10.63 -1.38 6.40
CA GLU A 57 12.01 -1.51 5.91
C GLU A 57 12.14 -1.13 4.44
N LEU A 58 11.12 -1.46 3.63
CA LEU A 58 11.02 -1.05 2.23
C LEU A 58 10.74 0.45 2.08
N LEU A 59 9.73 0.98 2.77
CA LEU A 59 9.26 2.35 2.58
C LEU A 59 10.30 3.40 2.99
N ARG A 60 10.97 3.19 4.11
CA ARG A 60 11.91 4.19 4.65
C ARG A 60 13.04 4.56 3.68
N PRO A 61 13.80 3.64 3.08
CA PRO A 61 14.78 3.98 2.06
C PRO A 61 14.15 4.44 0.74
N LEU A 62 13.10 3.76 0.27
CA LEU A 62 12.43 4.06 -1.00
C LEU A 62 11.94 5.52 -1.04
N LEU A 63 11.18 5.94 -0.03
CA LEU A 63 10.65 7.29 0.04
C LEU A 63 11.77 8.31 0.26
N GLY A 64 12.82 7.96 0.99
CA GLY A 64 13.99 8.82 1.15
C GLY A 64 14.65 9.14 -0.19
N TYR A 65 14.87 8.15 -1.04
CA TYR A 65 15.43 8.34 -2.38
C TYR A 65 14.44 9.02 -3.34
N ALA A 66 13.14 8.69 -3.28
CA ALA A 66 12.13 9.39 -4.07
C ALA A 66 12.09 10.89 -3.76
N ARG A 67 12.14 11.27 -2.48
CA ARG A 67 12.23 12.66 -2.04
C ARG A 67 13.54 13.33 -2.51
N GLY A 68 14.66 12.60 -2.44
CA GLY A 68 15.96 13.08 -2.96
C GLY A 68 15.97 13.27 -4.48
N ALA A 69 15.12 12.53 -5.20
CA ALA A 69 14.87 12.65 -6.63
C ALA A 69 13.91 13.80 -6.98
N GLY A 70 13.36 14.52 -6.00
CA GLY A 70 12.45 15.65 -6.22
C GLY A 70 10.97 15.28 -6.28
N VAL A 71 10.59 14.03 -5.93
CA VAL A 71 9.19 13.61 -5.80
C VAL A 71 8.69 13.97 -4.40
N ASP A 72 7.52 14.63 -4.28
CA ASP A 72 6.87 14.86 -3.00
C ASP A 72 6.22 13.56 -2.49
N ALA A 73 7.07 12.64 -2.05
CA ALA A 73 6.66 11.36 -1.48
C ALA A 73 6.47 11.49 0.03
N ARG A 74 5.28 11.12 0.52
CA ARG A 74 4.89 11.20 1.93
C ARG A 74 4.39 9.87 2.46
N TRP A 75 4.46 9.71 3.76
CA TRP A 75 4.13 8.48 4.44
C TRP A 75 3.12 8.72 5.56
N LEU A 76 1.97 8.05 5.45
CA LEU A 76 0.91 8.05 6.46
C LEU A 76 0.76 6.66 7.09
N VAL A 77 0.57 6.65 8.39
CA VAL A 77 0.21 5.44 9.16
C VAL A 77 -1.19 5.62 9.70
N ILE A 78 -2.07 4.65 9.43
CA ILE A 78 -3.42 4.65 9.97
C ILE A 78 -3.41 4.43 11.49
N ASP A 79 -4.45 4.94 12.14
CA ASP A 79 -4.74 4.67 13.54
C ASP A 79 -5.73 3.51 13.66
N GLY A 80 -5.72 2.82 14.81
CA GLY A 80 -6.66 1.73 15.06
C GLY A 80 -6.63 1.24 16.49
N THR A 81 -7.68 0.53 16.87
CA THR A 81 -7.75 -0.13 18.18
C THR A 81 -6.99 -1.46 18.17
N PRO A 82 -6.63 -2.02 19.33
CA PRO A 82 -6.05 -3.35 19.41
C PRO A 82 -6.89 -4.40 18.67
N GLU A 83 -8.22 -4.35 18.85
CA GLU A 83 -9.15 -5.29 18.22
C GLU A 83 -9.15 -5.19 16.68
N PHE A 84 -8.98 -3.96 16.14
CA PHE A 84 -8.82 -3.75 14.71
C PHE A 84 -7.52 -4.37 14.20
N PHE A 85 -6.42 -4.20 14.92
CA PHE A 85 -5.15 -4.79 14.54
C PHE A 85 -5.14 -6.31 14.68
N ASP A 86 -5.83 -6.89 15.68
CA ASP A 86 -6.04 -8.33 15.79
C ASP A 86 -6.84 -8.87 14.59
N LEU A 87 -7.95 -8.20 14.24
CA LEU A 87 -8.72 -8.55 13.05
C LEU A 87 -7.90 -8.48 11.76
N THR A 88 -7.17 -7.38 11.55
CA THR A 88 -6.38 -7.22 10.33
C THR A 88 -5.17 -8.16 10.29
N LYS A 89 -4.63 -8.56 11.44
CA LYS A 89 -3.65 -9.63 11.55
C LYS A 89 -4.24 -10.99 11.17
N ARG A 90 -5.50 -11.26 11.52
CA ARG A 90 -6.23 -12.45 11.09
C ARG A 90 -6.38 -12.48 9.57
N ILE A 91 -6.80 -11.37 8.95
CA ILE A 91 -6.89 -11.24 7.49
C ILE A 91 -5.52 -11.51 6.86
N HIS A 92 -4.46 -10.90 7.38
CA HIS A 92 -3.09 -11.11 6.95
C HIS A 92 -2.68 -12.60 7.00
N ASN A 93 -2.92 -13.27 8.13
CA ASN A 93 -2.58 -14.67 8.29
C ASN A 93 -3.36 -15.56 7.31
N ARG A 94 -4.65 -15.27 7.10
CA ARG A 94 -5.46 -16.01 6.14
C ARG A 94 -4.99 -15.82 4.69
N LEU A 95 -4.52 -14.64 4.30
CA LEU A 95 -3.90 -14.43 2.99
C LEU A 95 -2.62 -15.26 2.80
N HIS A 96 -1.96 -15.66 3.89
CA HIS A 96 -0.86 -16.65 3.88
C HIS A 96 -1.34 -18.10 3.99
N GLY A 97 -2.66 -18.35 3.98
CA GLY A 97 -3.21 -19.70 4.12
C GLY A 97 -3.24 -20.23 5.55
N SER A 98 -2.99 -19.40 6.56
CA SER A 98 -2.96 -19.74 7.97
C SER A 98 -4.23 -19.25 8.69
N GLU A 99 -4.74 -20.03 9.65
CA GLU A 99 -5.95 -19.71 10.41
C GLU A 99 -5.79 -18.47 11.31
N GLY A 100 -4.56 -18.23 11.78
CA GLY A 100 -4.29 -17.13 12.72
C GLY A 100 -4.90 -17.43 14.09
N ASP A 101 -5.70 -16.49 14.62
CA ASP A 101 -6.40 -16.62 15.90
C ASP A 101 -7.73 -17.41 15.82
N GLY A 102 -8.06 -17.95 14.63
CA GLY A 102 -9.27 -18.75 14.40
C GLY A 102 -10.59 -17.96 14.37
N GLY A 103 -10.59 -16.67 14.65
CA GLY A 103 -11.80 -15.85 14.66
C GLY A 103 -12.46 -15.71 13.28
N PRO A 104 -13.79 -15.50 13.20
CA PRO A 104 -14.49 -15.35 11.93
C PRO A 104 -14.19 -14.00 11.23
N LEU A 105 -14.40 -13.98 9.90
CA LEU A 105 -14.49 -12.75 9.10
C LEU A 105 -15.97 -12.46 8.76
N ASP A 106 -16.78 -12.37 9.80
CA ASP A 106 -18.23 -12.18 9.73
C ASP A 106 -18.62 -10.71 9.65
N GLU A 107 -19.94 -10.45 9.73
CA GLU A 107 -20.50 -9.11 9.70
C GLU A 107 -20.06 -8.23 10.90
N ARG A 108 -19.75 -8.82 12.06
CA ARG A 108 -19.20 -8.08 13.20
C ARG A 108 -17.76 -7.63 12.91
N ALA A 109 -16.96 -8.53 12.34
CA ALA A 109 -15.60 -8.21 11.90
C ALA A 109 -15.61 -7.10 10.84
N ARG A 110 -16.57 -7.18 9.89
CA ARG A 110 -16.74 -6.16 8.85
C ARG A 110 -17.07 -4.79 9.45
N ARG A 111 -18.04 -4.71 10.35
CA ARG A 111 -18.38 -3.45 11.03
C ARG A 111 -17.22 -2.86 11.83
N LEU A 112 -16.47 -3.69 12.55
CA LEU A 112 -15.28 -3.23 13.27
C LEU A 112 -14.27 -2.61 12.31
N TYR A 113 -13.98 -3.30 11.20
CA TYR A 113 -13.05 -2.82 10.17
C TYR A 113 -13.51 -1.49 9.57
N GLU A 114 -14.75 -1.43 9.11
CA GLU A 114 -15.33 -0.26 8.45
C GLU A 114 -15.41 0.97 9.37
N ASN A 115 -15.72 0.80 10.66
CA ASN A 115 -15.77 1.90 11.63
C ASN A 115 -14.40 2.56 11.78
N VAL A 116 -13.34 1.76 11.98
CA VAL A 116 -11.97 2.29 12.13
C VAL A 116 -11.49 2.94 10.83
N ILE A 117 -11.79 2.32 9.68
CA ILE A 117 -11.47 2.88 8.38
C ILE A 117 -12.20 4.21 8.14
N ALA A 118 -13.46 4.33 8.50
CA ALA A 118 -14.23 5.57 8.35
C ALA A 118 -13.67 6.71 9.22
N GLU A 119 -13.17 6.41 10.42
CA GLU A 119 -12.48 7.40 11.28
C GLU A 119 -11.18 7.89 10.64
N ASN A 120 -10.38 6.97 10.07
CA ASN A 120 -9.17 7.32 9.35
C ASN A 120 -9.49 8.12 8.09
N ALA A 121 -10.50 7.73 7.30
CA ALA A 121 -10.88 8.43 6.08
C ALA A 121 -11.24 9.90 6.37
N ARG A 122 -12.08 10.15 7.37
CA ARG A 122 -12.43 11.52 7.80
C ARG A 122 -11.21 12.34 8.21
N ALA A 123 -10.26 11.73 8.91
CA ALA A 123 -9.04 12.41 9.35
C ALA A 123 -8.03 12.69 8.21
N LEU A 124 -8.24 12.08 7.03
CA LEU A 124 -7.41 12.27 5.84
C LEU A 124 -8.03 13.22 4.81
N GLU A 125 -9.29 13.63 4.97
CA GLU A 125 -10.01 14.52 4.02
C GLU A 125 -9.27 15.83 3.78
N ASP A 126 -8.66 16.42 4.81
CA ASP A 126 -7.90 17.68 4.72
C ASP A 126 -6.43 17.48 4.28
N ARG A 127 -6.00 16.25 4.04
CA ARG A 127 -4.59 15.94 3.72
C ARG A 127 -4.38 15.42 2.31
N ILE A 128 -5.31 14.60 1.83
CA ILE A 128 -5.23 13.98 0.49
C ILE A 128 -6.24 14.69 -0.40
N HIS A 129 -5.73 15.30 -1.45
CA HIS A 129 -6.50 16.16 -2.34
C HIS A 129 -6.67 15.55 -3.74
N GLY A 130 -7.61 16.11 -4.49
CA GLY A 130 -7.76 15.78 -5.90
C GLY A 130 -6.48 16.08 -6.67
N GLY A 131 -5.97 15.10 -7.40
CA GLY A 131 -4.68 15.20 -8.10
C GLY A 131 -3.54 14.44 -7.42
N ASP A 132 -3.65 14.09 -6.14
CA ASP A 132 -2.69 13.25 -5.43
C ASP A 132 -2.75 11.80 -5.89
N ILE A 133 -1.63 11.09 -5.72
CA ILE A 133 -1.51 9.66 -5.97
C ILE A 133 -1.40 8.96 -4.62
N VAL A 134 -2.16 7.88 -4.44
CA VAL A 134 -2.17 7.17 -3.16
C VAL A 134 -1.80 5.70 -3.36
N ILE A 135 -0.74 5.26 -2.70
CA ILE A 135 -0.32 3.86 -2.64
C ILE A 135 -0.73 3.30 -1.27
N VAL A 136 -1.71 2.40 -1.29
CA VAL A 136 -2.26 1.76 -0.09
C VAL A 136 -1.61 0.38 0.07
N HIS A 137 -0.95 0.14 1.20
CA HIS A 137 -0.17 -1.08 1.44
C HIS A 137 -0.93 -2.07 2.31
N ASP A 138 -1.09 -3.30 1.81
CA ASP A 138 -1.66 -4.44 2.53
C ASP A 138 -3.14 -4.31 2.92
N PRO A 139 -3.73 -5.30 3.63
CA PRO A 139 -5.15 -5.31 3.93
C PRO A 139 -5.59 -4.29 4.99
N GLN A 140 -4.67 -3.83 5.86
CA GLN A 140 -5.07 -2.98 6.99
C GLN A 140 -5.70 -1.66 6.54
N PRO A 141 -5.07 -0.84 5.67
CA PRO A 141 -5.65 0.40 5.16
C PRO A 141 -6.51 0.21 3.90
N ALA A 142 -6.68 -1.00 3.37
CA ALA A 142 -7.34 -1.24 2.08
C ALA A 142 -8.76 -0.66 2.01
N GLY A 143 -9.48 -0.65 3.14
CA GLY A 143 -10.81 -0.05 3.23
C GLY A 143 -10.86 1.46 2.99
N LEU A 144 -9.74 2.16 2.97
CA LEU A 144 -9.67 3.59 2.60
C LEU A 144 -9.90 3.83 1.11
N ILE A 145 -9.65 2.84 0.25
CA ILE A 145 -9.66 2.98 -1.21
C ILE A 145 -10.98 3.56 -1.74
N PRO A 146 -12.17 3.08 -1.31
CA PRO A 146 -13.43 3.68 -1.74
C PRO A 146 -13.57 5.16 -1.37
N SER A 147 -13.15 5.54 -0.15
CA SER A 147 -13.20 6.94 0.30
C SER A 147 -12.20 7.83 -0.46
N LEU A 148 -10.99 7.33 -0.71
CA LEU A 148 -9.97 8.01 -1.52
C LEU A 148 -10.46 8.25 -2.96
N ARG A 149 -11.16 7.28 -3.53
CA ARG A 149 -11.78 7.41 -4.85
C ARG A 149 -12.86 8.48 -4.84
N ALA A 150 -13.72 8.49 -3.83
CA ALA A 150 -14.77 9.49 -3.67
C ALA A 150 -14.21 10.91 -3.46
N ALA A 151 -13.07 11.04 -2.79
CA ALA A 151 -12.34 12.30 -2.60
C ALA A 151 -11.61 12.79 -3.86
N GLY A 152 -11.60 12.00 -4.96
CA GLY A 152 -11.04 12.41 -6.25
C GLY A 152 -9.54 12.24 -6.38
N ALA A 153 -8.90 11.33 -5.63
CA ALA A 153 -7.51 10.97 -5.85
C ALA A 153 -7.25 10.64 -7.32
N ALA A 154 -6.16 11.17 -7.90
CA ALA A 154 -5.87 11.04 -9.33
C ALA A 154 -5.54 9.60 -9.72
N ALA A 155 -4.86 8.87 -8.84
CA ALA A 155 -4.61 7.45 -8.99
C ALA A 155 -4.51 6.77 -7.62
N ILE A 156 -5.03 5.54 -7.54
CA ILE A 156 -4.97 4.72 -6.33
C ILE A 156 -4.35 3.39 -6.70
N VAL A 157 -3.21 3.10 -6.07
CA VAL A 157 -2.50 1.82 -6.20
C VAL A 157 -2.70 1.02 -4.91
N TRP A 158 -3.21 -0.20 -5.01
CA TRP A 158 -3.18 -1.11 -3.88
C TRP A 158 -1.99 -2.07 -4.04
N ARG A 159 -1.05 -2.00 -3.10
CA ARG A 159 0.14 -2.86 -3.09
C ARG A 159 0.01 -3.90 -1.99
N CYS A 160 -0.21 -5.15 -2.39
CA CYS A 160 -0.29 -6.28 -1.47
C CYS A 160 1.05 -7.01 -1.41
N HIS A 161 1.65 -7.03 -0.22
CA HIS A 161 2.92 -7.72 0.04
C HIS A 161 2.72 -9.17 0.47
N ILE A 162 1.47 -9.63 0.54
CA ILE A 162 1.04 -10.88 1.13
C ILE A 162 0.40 -11.75 0.05
N GLY A 163 0.67 -13.05 0.10
CA GLY A 163 0.03 -14.01 -0.78
C GLY A 163 0.56 -15.42 -0.58
N VAL A 164 -0.04 -16.35 -1.27
CA VAL A 164 0.33 -17.76 -1.32
C VAL A 164 0.09 -18.28 -2.72
N GLU A 165 0.92 -19.22 -3.18
CA GLU A 165 0.81 -19.75 -4.55
C GLU A 165 -0.40 -20.68 -4.71
N GLU A 166 -0.73 -21.45 -3.68
CA GLU A 166 -1.86 -22.38 -3.67
C GLU A 166 -2.94 -21.95 -2.65
N PRO A 167 -3.96 -21.20 -3.09
CA PRO A 167 -5.00 -20.69 -2.21
C PRO A 167 -5.87 -21.81 -1.63
N ASN A 168 -5.97 -21.87 -0.31
CA ASN A 168 -6.94 -22.69 0.43
C ASN A 168 -8.24 -21.93 0.74
N ASP A 169 -9.14 -22.52 1.51
CA ASP A 169 -10.41 -21.89 1.86
C ASP A 169 -10.25 -20.65 2.76
N LEU A 170 -9.21 -20.60 3.58
CA LEU A 170 -8.89 -19.44 4.42
C LEU A 170 -8.49 -18.23 3.56
N VAL A 171 -7.70 -18.47 2.51
CA VAL A 171 -7.32 -17.44 1.54
C VAL A 171 -8.55 -16.93 0.80
N ARG A 172 -9.43 -17.84 0.35
CA ARG A 172 -10.69 -17.46 -0.32
C ARG A 172 -11.60 -16.63 0.58
N ASP A 173 -11.65 -16.94 1.87
CA ASP A 173 -12.43 -16.20 2.86
C ASP A 173 -11.88 -14.79 3.07
N ALA A 174 -10.55 -14.65 3.20
CA ALA A 174 -9.88 -13.34 3.29
C ALA A 174 -10.14 -12.49 2.04
N TRP A 175 -10.08 -13.07 0.85
CA TRP A 175 -10.36 -12.36 -0.39
C TRP A 175 -11.83 -11.94 -0.52
N ARG A 176 -12.78 -12.78 -0.12
CA ARG A 176 -14.21 -12.40 -0.05
C ARG A 176 -14.44 -11.19 0.86
N PHE A 177 -13.65 -11.07 1.92
CA PHE A 177 -13.68 -9.90 2.79
C PHE A 177 -13.09 -8.65 2.12
N LEU A 178 -11.95 -8.77 1.43
CA LEU A 178 -11.16 -7.65 0.94
C LEU A 178 -11.59 -7.11 -0.42
N VAL A 179 -12.07 -7.96 -1.34
CA VAL A 179 -12.39 -7.57 -2.72
C VAL A 179 -13.26 -6.32 -2.80
N PRO A 180 -14.35 -6.16 -2.01
CA PRO A 180 -15.19 -4.96 -2.08
C PRO A 180 -14.44 -3.66 -1.83
N TYR A 181 -13.37 -3.70 -1.04
CA TYR A 181 -12.58 -2.51 -0.72
C TYR A 181 -11.48 -2.23 -1.73
N VAL A 182 -10.83 -3.26 -2.26
CA VAL A 182 -9.70 -3.08 -3.17
C VAL A 182 -10.11 -2.89 -4.63
N GLN A 183 -11.27 -3.39 -5.02
CA GLN A 183 -11.78 -3.34 -6.39
C GLN A 183 -11.78 -1.93 -7.03
N PRO A 184 -12.02 -0.83 -6.29
CA PRO A 184 -11.96 0.52 -6.85
C PRO A 184 -10.55 1.06 -7.14
N ALA A 185 -9.47 0.35 -6.78
CA ALA A 185 -8.11 0.77 -7.11
C ALA A 185 -7.85 0.73 -8.62
N ASP A 186 -6.99 1.62 -9.11
CA ASP A 186 -6.59 1.67 -10.53
C ASP A 186 -5.59 0.58 -10.88
N VAL A 187 -4.70 0.24 -9.94
CA VAL A 187 -3.64 -0.75 -10.11
C VAL A 187 -3.51 -1.62 -8.86
N TYR A 188 -3.28 -2.90 -9.07
CA TYR A 188 -2.95 -3.87 -8.03
C TYR A 188 -1.50 -4.32 -8.20
N VAL A 189 -0.67 -4.11 -7.19
CA VAL A 189 0.73 -4.49 -7.23
C VAL A 189 0.98 -5.69 -6.31
N PHE A 190 1.56 -6.75 -6.86
CA PHE A 190 1.97 -7.95 -6.14
C PHE A 190 3.45 -8.25 -6.35
N HIS A 191 4.03 -9.08 -5.47
CA HIS A 191 5.41 -9.56 -5.61
C HIS A 191 5.55 -10.72 -6.61
N ARG A 192 4.46 -11.49 -6.79
CA ARG A 192 4.36 -12.63 -7.72
C ARG A 192 2.99 -12.65 -8.37
N GLU A 193 2.92 -13.11 -9.60
CA GLU A 193 1.66 -13.25 -10.33
C GLU A 193 0.69 -14.20 -9.62
N ALA A 194 1.21 -15.30 -9.06
CA ALA A 194 0.42 -16.29 -8.32
C ALA A 194 -0.26 -15.72 -7.04
N PHE A 195 0.16 -14.55 -6.55
CA PHE A 195 -0.48 -13.90 -5.40
C PHE A 195 -1.71 -13.08 -5.79
N ALA A 196 -1.87 -12.77 -7.08
CA ALA A 196 -3.02 -12.02 -7.56
C ALA A 196 -4.28 -12.89 -7.53
N TRP A 197 -5.34 -12.35 -6.91
CA TRP A 197 -6.63 -13.04 -6.82
C TRP A 197 -7.38 -13.03 -8.16
N ASP A 198 -8.01 -14.16 -8.51
CA ASP A 198 -8.72 -14.32 -9.78
C ASP A 198 -9.95 -13.39 -9.93
N GLY A 199 -10.49 -12.90 -8.83
CA GLY A 199 -11.58 -11.91 -8.81
C GLY A 199 -11.17 -10.48 -9.08
N LEU A 200 -9.87 -10.19 -9.27
CA LEU A 200 -9.37 -8.87 -9.64
C LEU A 200 -9.26 -8.73 -11.17
N ALA A 201 -9.44 -7.50 -11.66
CA ALA A 201 -9.25 -7.16 -13.07
C ALA A 201 -7.78 -7.39 -13.46
N ARG A 202 -7.51 -8.42 -14.27
CA ARG A 202 -6.14 -8.86 -14.61
C ARG A 202 -5.34 -7.80 -15.34
N GLU A 203 -5.97 -6.97 -16.14
CA GLU A 203 -5.35 -5.84 -16.85
C GLU A 203 -4.82 -4.73 -15.93
N ARG A 204 -5.23 -4.74 -14.65
CA ARG A 204 -4.75 -3.81 -13.60
C ARG A 204 -3.68 -4.43 -12.71
N VAL A 205 -3.35 -5.70 -12.91
CA VAL A 205 -2.35 -6.39 -12.09
C VAL A 205 -0.96 -6.11 -12.62
N VAL A 206 -0.08 -5.65 -11.74
CA VAL A 206 1.34 -5.41 -12.00
C VAL A 206 2.17 -6.24 -11.01
N VAL A 207 3.20 -6.91 -11.51
CA VAL A 207 4.12 -7.67 -10.67
C VAL A 207 5.41 -6.87 -10.50
N ILE A 208 5.75 -6.56 -9.24
CA ILE A 208 7.02 -5.92 -8.87
C ILE A 208 7.70 -6.84 -7.88
N THR A 209 8.70 -7.58 -8.36
CA THR A 209 9.48 -8.50 -7.51
C THR A 209 10.27 -7.72 -6.46
N PRO A 210 10.44 -8.26 -5.24
CA PRO A 210 11.38 -7.69 -4.27
C PRO A 210 12.79 -7.77 -4.85
N THR A 211 13.54 -6.70 -4.67
CA THR A 211 14.98 -6.64 -4.99
C THR A 211 15.81 -6.88 -3.76
#